data_d3334f9344a46a10a997c9b8adb782c9
#
_entry.id   d3334f9344a46a10a997c9b8adb782c9
#
_cell.length_a   1.000
_cell.length_b   1.000
_cell.length_c   1.000
_cell.angle_alpha   90.00
_cell.angle_beta   90.00
_cell.angle_gamma   90.00
#
_symmetry.space_group_name_H-M   'P 1'
#
loop_
_entity.id
_entity.type
_entity.pdbx_description
1 polymer ?
#
loop_
_entity_poly.entity_id
_entity_poly.type
_entity_poly.pdbx_seq_one_letter_code
_entity_poly.pdbx_strand_id
1 'polypeptide(L)'
;MITAAQLRASRALLGIDQRGLAEAAGLSLPTIQRMEASEGVIRGNVDSLMKLVAALEGAGIALISENAVSAGGGRGVRLKAPAP
;
A
#
# COMPACT_ATOMS: atom_id res chain seq x y z
N MET A 1 -9.61 4.20 -2.09
CA MET A 1 -8.21 4.61 -2.25
C MET A 1 -7.42 4.18 -1.01
N ILE A 2 -6.13 4.01 -1.11
CA ILE A 2 -5.27 3.54 0.00
C ILE A 2 -4.98 4.66 1.00
N THR A 3 -4.89 4.31 2.29
CA THR A 3 -4.48 5.24 3.34
C THR A 3 -2.98 5.08 3.65
N ALA A 4 -2.40 6.10 4.29
CA ALA A 4 -1.01 6.03 4.75
C ALA A 4 -0.81 4.86 5.74
N ALA A 5 -1.79 4.60 6.59
CA ALA A 5 -1.74 3.47 7.52
C ALA A 5 -1.71 2.13 6.78
N GLN A 6 -2.52 1.97 5.74
CA GLN A 6 -2.47 0.77 4.91
C GLN A 6 -1.12 0.60 4.23
N LEU A 7 -0.52 1.71 3.78
CA LEU A 7 0.80 1.69 3.15
C LEU A 7 1.87 1.23 4.13
N ARG A 8 1.92 1.81 5.33
CA ARG A 8 2.87 1.41 6.37
C ARG A 8 2.67 -0.04 6.79
N ALA A 9 1.42 -0.46 6.95
CA ALA A 9 1.10 -1.85 7.31
C ALA A 9 1.53 -2.82 6.21
N SER A 10 1.35 -2.45 4.94
CA SER A 10 1.79 -3.26 3.81
C SER A 10 3.30 -3.46 3.82
N ARG A 11 4.06 -2.38 4.07
CA ARG A 11 5.52 -2.49 4.18
C ARG A 11 5.92 -3.40 5.35
N ALA A 12 5.25 -3.27 6.48
CA ALA A 12 5.52 -4.11 7.64
C ALA A 12 5.27 -5.59 7.32
N LEU A 13 4.16 -5.89 6.66
CA LEU A 13 3.83 -7.26 6.27
C LEU A 13 4.84 -7.83 5.28
N LEU A 14 5.33 -7.01 4.35
CA LEU A 14 6.31 -7.43 3.35
C LEU A 14 7.73 -7.46 3.89
N GLY A 15 7.99 -6.82 5.04
CA GLY A 15 9.32 -6.73 5.61
C GLY A 15 10.28 -5.87 4.81
N ILE A 16 9.77 -4.86 4.10
CA ILE A 16 10.59 -3.95 3.29
C ILE A 16 10.58 -2.54 3.87
N ASP A 17 11.67 -1.81 3.60
CA ASP A 17 11.75 -0.40 3.99
C ASP A 17 11.18 0.51 2.89
N GLN A 18 11.19 1.82 3.15
CA GLN A 18 10.66 2.78 2.20
C GLN A 18 11.43 2.79 0.88
N ARG A 19 12.75 2.59 0.94
CA ARG A 19 13.59 2.52 -0.25
C ARG A 19 13.24 1.30 -1.11
N GLY A 20 13.06 0.15 -0.48
CA GLY A 20 12.65 -1.06 -1.18
C GLY A 20 11.30 -0.90 -1.86
N LEU A 21 10.36 -0.27 -1.19
CA LEU A 21 9.06 0.01 -1.79
C LEU A 21 9.17 0.99 -2.97
N ALA A 22 9.99 2.05 -2.81
CA ALA A 22 10.20 3.02 -3.88
C ALA A 22 10.75 2.33 -5.14
N GLU A 23 11.75 1.47 -4.98
CA GLU A 23 12.31 0.71 -6.10
C GLU A 23 11.26 -0.19 -6.74
N ALA A 24 10.50 -0.93 -5.94
CA ALA A 24 9.47 -1.83 -6.46
C ALA A 24 8.37 -1.08 -7.22
N ALA A 25 8.00 0.11 -6.77
CA ALA A 25 6.93 0.90 -7.38
C ALA A 25 7.42 1.79 -8.53
N GLY A 26 8.74 1.92 -8.73
CA GLY A 26 9.27 2.86 -9.71
C GLY A 26 9.04 4.31 -9.31
N LEU A 27 9.04 4.59 -8.02
CA LEU A 27 8.85 5.92 -7.46
C LEU A 27 10.08 6.36 -6.70
N SER A 28 10.23 7.67 -6.47
CA SER A 28 11.34 8.18 -5.67
C SER A 28 11.10 7.95 -4.18
N LEU A 29 12.16 7.86 -3.41
CA LEU A 29 12.07 7.74 -1.96
C LEU A 29 11.32 8.93 -1.33
N PRO A 30 11.59 10.19 -1.70
CA PRO A 30 10.81 11.32 -1.19
C PRO A 30 9.31 11.20 -1.47
N THR A 31 8.92 10.63 -2.60
CA THR A 31 7.50 10.41 -2.92
C THR A 31 6.88 9.43 -1.93
N ILE A 32 7.55 8.31 -1.66
CA ILE A 32 7.07 7.33 -0.67
C ILE A 32 6.99 7.95 0.71
N GLN A 33 8.01 8.69 1.13
CA GLN A 33 8.03 9.36 2.43
C GLN A 33 6.86 10.32 2.59
N ARG A 34 6.60 11.11 1.55
CA ARG A 34 5.50 12.07 1.55
C ARG A 34 4.14 11.37 1.63
N MET A 35 3.98 10.25 0.91
CA MET A 35 2.76 9.46 0.95
C MET A 35 2.52 8.89 2.34
N GLU A 36 3.53 8.34 2.97
CA GLU A 36 3.41 7.76 4.31
C GLU A 36 3.20 8.80 5.41
N ALA A 37 3.59 10.03 5.16
CA ALA A 37 3.38 11.13 6.10
C ALA A 37 1.98 11.74 5.98
N SER A 38 1.19 11.35 4.99
CA SER A 38 -0.18 11.85 4.80
C SER A 38 -1.07 11.44 5.96
N GLU A 39 -2.03 12.28 6.29
CA GLU A 39 -3.10 11.93 7.21
C GLU A 39 -4.27 11.34 6.40
N GLY A 40 -4.67 10.11 6.75
CA GLY A 40 -5.75 9.44 6.06
C GLY A 40 -5.37 8.96 4.66
N VAL A 41 -6.21 9.25 3.68
CA VAL A 41 -6.02 8.81 2.30
C VAL A 41 -4.78 9.49 1.69
N ILE A 42 -3.95 8.70 1.04
CA ILE A 42 -2.71 9.16 0.41
C ILE A 42 -3.06 10.09 -0.76
N ARG A 43 -2.31 11.20 -0.85
CA ARG A 43 -2.40 12.15 -1.95
C ARG A 43 -1.22 11.97 -2.89
N GLY A 44 -1.51 12.10 -4.19
CA GLY A 44 -0.51 12.02 -5.23
C GLY A 44 -1.22 12.05 -6.57
N ASN A 45 -0.46 12.10 -7.67
CA ASN A 45 -1.09 12.00 -8.97
C ASN A 45 -1.52 10.55 -9.21
N VAL A 46 -2.46 10.37 -10.14
CA VAL A 46 -3.06 9.07 -10.42
C VAL A 46 -2.01 8.04 -10.84
N ASP A 47 -1.05 8.46 -11.67
CA ASP A 47 0.01 7.56 -12.15
C ASP A 47 0.84 7.00 -11.00
N SER A 48 1.27 7.87 -10.07
CA SER A 48 2.05 7.45 -8.90
C SER A 48 1.25 6.52 -7.99
N LEU A 49 -0.04 6.84 -7.77
CA LEU A 49 -0.92 6.00 -6.94
C LEU A 49 -1.14 4.63 -7.58
N MET A 50 -1.32 4.57 -8.90
CA MET A 50 -1.48 3.31 -9.61
C MET A 50 -0.21 2.46 -9.56
N LYS A 51 0.96 3.08 -9.70
CA LYS A 51 2.25 2.38 -9.57
C LYS A 51 2.43 1.80 -8.18
N LEU A 52 2.08 2.56 -7.15
CA LEU A 52 2.16 2.10 -5.78
C LEU A 52 1.25 0.90 -5.53
N VAL A 53 -0.02 0.99 -5.90
CA VAL A 53 -0.98 -0.08 -5.70
C VAL A 53 -0.57 -1.33 -6.47
N ALA A 54 -0.14 -1.18 -7.72
CA ALA A 54 0.33 -2.30 -8.53
C ALA A 54 1.52 -3.00 -7.90
N ALA A 55 2.48 -2.24 -7.34
CA ALA A 55 3.64 -2.82 -6.67
C ALA A 55 3.24 -3.61 -5.42
N LEU A 56 2.34 -3.08 -4.62
CA LEU A 56 1.86 -3.76 -3.41
C LEU A 56 1.10 -5.04 -3.76
N GLU A 57 0.18 -4.97 -4.72
CA GLU A 57 -0.58 -6.13 -5.14
C GLU A 57 0.31 -7.19 -5.78
N GLY A 58 1.27 -6.76 -6.60
CA GLY A 58 2.25 -7.66 -7.21
C GLY A 58 3.16 -8.34 -6.21
N ALA A 59 3.40 -7.70 -5.06
CA ALA A 59 4.19 -8.26 -3.97
C ALA A 59 3.37 -9.19 -3.05
N GLY A 60 2.07 -9.30 -3.25
CA GLY A 60 1.22 -10.21 -2.49
C GLY A 60 0.32 -9.55 -1.45
N ILE A 61 0.17 -8.24 -1.49
CA ILE A 61 -0.73 -7.52 -0.59
C ILE A 61 -2.13 -7.46 -1.18
N ALA A 62 -3.12 -7.81 -0.37
CA ALA A 62 -4.53 -7.53 -0.65
C ALA A 62 -4.93 -6.29 0.12
N LEU A 63 -5.35 -5.24 -0.58
CA LEU A 63 -5.85 -4.02 0.03
C LEU A 63 -7.34 -4.17 0.32
N ILE A 64 -7.74 -3.93 1.56
CA ILE A 64 -9.13 -4.07 1.99
C ILE A 64 -9.73 -2.67 2.12
N SER A 65 -10.67 -2.34 1.24
CA SER A 65 -11.34 -1.05 1.29
C SER A 65 -12.37 -0.99 2.42
N GLU A 66 -12.80 0.22 2.75
CA GLU A 66 -13.74 0.45 3.85
C GLU A 66 -15.05 -0.31 3.67
N ASN A 67 -15.52 -0.46 2.43
CA ASN A 67 -16.77 -1.12 2.11
C ASN A 67 -16.59 -2.58 1.69
N ALA A 68 -15.40 -3.13 1.82
CA ALA A 68 -15.15 -4.53 1.49
C ALA A 68 -15.87 -5.45 2.48
N VAL A 69 -16.27 -6.61 2.00
CA VAL A 69 -16.93 -7.61 2.85
C VAL A 69 -15.92 -8.12 3.87
N SER A 70 -16.13 -7.80 5.13
CA SER A 70 -15.33 -8.29 6.25
C SER A 70 -16.17 -8.21 7.53
N ALA A 71 -15.84 -9.03 8.50
CA ALA A 71 -16.47 -8.97 9.81
C ALA A 71 -16.03 -7.68 10.52
N GLY A 72 -16.95 -6.75 10.76
CA GLY A 72 -16.67 -5.49 11.45
C GLY A 72 -16.38 -4.31 10.55
N GLY A 73 -16.18 -4.50 9.25
CA GLY A 73 -15.91 -3.40 8.31
C GLY A 73 -14.54 -2.75 8.48
N GLY A 74 -14.37 -1.56 7.89
CA GLY A 74 -13.13 -0.78 7.97
C GLY A 74 -12.09 -1.18 6.92
N ARG A 75 -11.02 -0.39 6.86
CA ARG A 75 -9.90 -0.63 5.94
C ARG A 75 -8.86 -1.54 6.55
N GLY A 76 -8.14 -2.26 5.71
CA GLY A 76 -7.07 -3.12 6.18
C GLY A 76 -6.17 -3.58 5.05
N VAL A 77 -5.23 -4.44 5.40
CA VAL A 77 -4.33 -5.08 4.44
C VAL A 77 -4.11 -6.52 4.88
N ARG A 78 -3.81 -7.38 3.91
CA ARG A 78 -3.55 -8.79 4.17
C ARG A 78 -2.53 -9.31 3.16
N LEU A 79 -1.60 -10.16 3.61
CA LEU A 79 -0.79 -10.94 2.68
C LEU A 79 -1.67 -12.01 2.07
N LYS A 80 -1.65 -12.09 0.74
CA LYS A 80 -2.38 -13.15 0.04
C LYS A 80 -1.66 -14.48 0.27
N ALA A 81 -2.43 -15.56 0.35
CA ALA A 81 -1.84 -16.88 0.41
C ALA A 81 -1.06 -17.13 -0.88
N PRO A 82 0.11 -17.83 -0.80
CA PRO A 82 0.82 -18.21 -2.03
C PRO A 82 -0.09 -19.03 -2.93
N ALA A 83 0.04 -18.82 -4.24
CA ALA A 83 -0.68 -19.65 -5.21
C ALA A 83 -0.24 -21.10 -5.06
N PRO A 84 -1.17 -22.06 -5.14
CA PRO A 84 -0.83 -23.48 -5.07
C PRO A 84 0.04 -23.90 -6.23
#